data_cb1aa5e9a69d8dfa274824430ea02191
#
_entry.id   cb1aa5e9a69d8dfa274824430ea02191
#
_cell.length_a   1.000
_cell.length_b   1.000
_cell.length_c   1.000
_cell.angle_alpha   90.00
_cell.angle_beta   90.00
_cell.angle_gamma   90.00
#
_symmetry.space_group_name_H-M   'P 1'
#
loop_
_entity.id
_entity.type
_entity.pdbx_description
1 polymer ?
#
loop_
_entity_poly.entity_id
_entity_poly.type
_entity_poly.pdbx_seq_one_letter_code
_entity_poly.pdbx_strand_id
1 'polypeptide(L)'
;MPVASLERADRNQSRAELEKVLASPAFIRSPTLAHFLSYVCEKTLAGESEHLKEYSIALEVFGRHESFDQDTDSIVRVQANRLRKKLAEYYKGEGADDPLQIVIPVGQYVPRFEPKVPSAASPPEGDTPHQTAFWTRQKSVVLAALLTCITLVFIRSRVRQHETFPPHVQRSATSTDFAEPTGLPIGDEIRILTGANHSYVDRAGKLWSPDRFFSGGQSVRSSVQHIWRTQDPNIYRSSRQGDFRYDIPLKPGIYELRLHFAEVFYGPEEIGSGGEGSRIMTAKVNGNVLIDEFDVLLDAGGSRTADVKVFTGIAPAADGQLHVAFSSLRGGSATLSAIEILPGLRGKQRPVRITTRDVPYYSNDSLWWAPDDYFKGGQMSSSDETAIDTDDAEMFETERWGHFSYAIPVAPGHYTATFYFIERRFDSANRDRYSDTASAERGGRLFNVFCNGKAILREVDLIKEVGANRPMKRRVSGLEPNAQGKLLLEFVPTRSYATVTAIEIIPQDN
;
A
#
# COMPACT_ATOMS: atom_id res chain seq x y z
N MET A 1 -53.73 -22.43 -13.89
CA MET A 1 -52.93 -22.38 -12.65
C MET A 1 -52.02 -21.19 -12.77
N PRO A 2 -52.01 -20.26 -11.82
CA PRO A 2 -51.46 -18.93 -12.07
C PRO A 2 -49.94 -18.89 -11.93
N VAL A 3 -49.32 -18.16 -12.84
CA VAL A 3 -47.87 -17.81 -12.91
C VAL A 3 -47.37 -17.28 -11.55
N ALA A 4 -48.20 -16.57 -10.80
CA ALA A 4 -47.88 -16.03 -9.47
C ALA A 4 -47.58 -17.08 -8.37
N SER A 5 -48.01 -18.33 -8.52
CA SER A 5 -47.73 -19.39 -7.53
C SER A 5 -46.40 -20.08 -7.78
N LEU A 6 -45.97 -20.16 -9.03
CA LEU A 6 -44.63 -20.64 -9.43
C LEU A 6 -43.55 -19.66 -9.01
N GLU A 7 -43.74 -18.35 -9.26
CA GLU A 7 -42.81 -17.30 -8.80
C GLU A 7 -42.66 -17.21 -7.28
N ARG A 8 -43.72 -17.56 -6.53
CA ARG A 8 -43.72 -17.58 -5.06
C ARG A 8 -42.97 -18.79 -4.49
N ALA A 9 -43.09 -19.94 -5.16
CA ALA A 9 -42.34 -21.16 -4.81
C ALA A 9 -40.86 -20.99 -5.07
N ASP A 10 -40.48 -20.42 -6.21
CA ASP A 10 -39.10 -20.12 -6.56
C ASP A 10 -38.44 -19.12 -5.59
N ARG A 11 -39.16 -18.08 -5.17
CA ARG A 11 -38.65 -17.11 -4.17
C ARG A 11 -38.44 -17.73 -2.79
N ASN A 12 -39.31 -18.64 -2.35
CA ASN A 12 -39.12 -19.31 -1.08
C ASN A 12 -37.93 -20.26 -1.09
N GLN A 13 -37.68 -20.94 -2.20
CA GLN A 13 -36.54 -21.82 -2.36
C GLN A 13 -35.23 -21.02 -2.43
N SER A 14 -35.22 -19.88 -3.11
CA SER A 14 -34.05 -18.96 -3.16
C SER A 14 -33.74 -18.39 -1.78
N ARG A 15 -34.75 -18.05 -0.97
CA ARG A 15 -34.54 -17.57 0.39
C ARG A 15 -33.99 -18.65 1.31
N ALA A 16 -34.49 -19.87 1.22
CA ALA A 16 -34.01 -21.01 2.01
C ALA A 16 -32.51 -21.30 1.67
N GLU A 17 -32.17 -21.23 0.39
CA GLU A 17 -30.76 -21.38 -0.04
C GLU A 17 -29.86 -20.28 0.55
N LEU A 18 -30.28 -19.00 0.51
CA LEU A 18 -29.55 -17.91 1.11
C LEU A 18 -29.32 -18.13 2.62
N GLU A 19 -30.37 -18.50 3.37
CA GLU A 19 -30.28 -18.78 4.80
C GLU A 19 -29.30 -19.92 5.09
N LYS A 20 -29.30 -20.97 4.27
CA LYS A 20 -28.39 -22.10 4.39
C LYS A 20 -26.93 -21.69 4.16
N VAL A 21 -26.64 -20.90 3.12
CA VAL A 21 -25.30 -20.36 2.84
C VAL A 21 -24.83 -19.49 3.99
N LEU A 22 -25.66 -18.58 4.49
CA LEU A 22 -25.30 -17.65 5.58
C LEU A 22 -25.05 -18.39 6.91
N ALA A 23 -25.75 -19.51 7.17
CA ALA A 23 -25.57 -20.35 8.35
C ALA A 23 -24.32 -21.25 8.27
N SER A 24 -23.65 -21.32 7.14
CA SER A 24 -22.46 -22.17 6.97
C SER A 24 -21.26 -21.65 7.75
N PRO A 25 -20.37 -22.52 8.26
CA PRO A 25 -19.12 -22.14 8.90
C PRO A 25 -18.26 -21.18 8.06
N ALA A 26 -18.30 -21.33 6.74
CA ALA A 26 -17.60 -20.48 5.80
C ALA A 26 -18.06 -19.00 5.88
N PHE A 27 -19.37 -18.75 5.97
CA PHE A 27 -19.93 -17.40 6.01
C PHE A 27 -20.03 -16.84 7.42
N ILE A 28 -20.25 -17.65 8.45
CA ILE A 28 -20.20 -17.24 9.87
C ILE A 28 -18.85 -16.58 10.20
N ARG A 29 -17.74 -17.13 9.69
CA ARG A 29 -16.39 -16.58 9.88
C ARG A 29 -16.09 -15.33 9.03
N SER A 30 -17.05 -14.86 8.24
CA SER A 30 -16.84 -13.74 7.31
C SER A 30 -18.04 -12.79 7.34
N PRO A 31 -18.30 -12.10 8.46
CA PRO A 31 -19.53 -11.32 8.67
C PRO A 31 -19.74 -10.23 7.61
N THR A 32 -18.69 -9.60 7.13
CA THR A 32 -18.78 -8.58 6.06
C THR A 32 -19.27 -9.17 4.73
N LEU A 33 -18.78 -10.37 4.35
CA LEU A 33 -19.23 -11.03 3.12
C LEU A 33 -20.63 -11.62 3.29
N ALA A 34 -20.98 -12.10 4.48
CA ALA A 34 -22.32 -12.55 4.81
C ALA A 34 -23.33 -11.39 4.70
N HIS A 35 -23.00 -10.22 5.26
CA HIS A 35 -23.83 -9.01 5.14
C HIS A 35 -23.98 -8.58 3.68
N PHE A 36 -22.90 -8.60 2.91
CA PHE A 36 -22.95 -8.26 1.47
C PHE A 36 -23.84 -9.24 0.69
N LEU A 37 -23.69 -10.55 0.91
CA LEU A 37 -24.53 -11.56 0.26
C LEU A 37 -26.00 -11.39 0.62
N SER A 38 -26.31 -11.23 1.91
CA SER A 38 -27.67 -10.99 2.40
C SER A 38 -28.30 -9.78 1.72
N TYR A 39 -27.60 -8.64 1.71
CA TYR A 39 -28.07 -7.40 1.10
C TYR A 39 -28.42 -7.56 -0.38
N VAL A 40 -27.50 -8.09 -1.20
CA VAL A 40 -27.75 -8.21 -2.65
C VAL A 40 -28.82 -9.24 -2.98
N CYS A 41 -28.91 -10.34 -2.22
CA CYS A 41 -29.96 -11.34 -2.39
C CYS A 41 -31.34 -10.83 -1.95
N GLU A 42 -31.43 -10.17 -0.81
CA GLU A 42 -32.70 -9.60 -0.31
C GLU A 42 -33.26 -8.53 -1.23
N LYS A 43 -32.43 -7.61 -1.72
CA LYS A 43 -32.80 -6.60 -2.71
C LYS A 43 -33.28 -7.24 -4.02
N THR A 44 -32.62 -8.29 -4.48
CA THR A 44 -33.01 -9.03 -5.69
C THR A 44 -34.34 -9.73 -5.50
N LEU A 45 -34.55 -10.40 -4.35
CA LEU A 45 -35.79 -11.08 -4.03
C LEU A 45 -36.99 -10.12 -3.78
N ALA A 46 -36.71 -8.88 -3.38
CA ALA A 46 -37.67 -7.80 -3.27
C ALA A 46 -38.06 -7.18 -4.63
N GLY A 47 -37.33 -7.51 -5.71
CA GLY A 47 -37.53 -6.91 -7.04
C GLY A 47 -36.82 -5.55 -7.22
N GLU A 48 -35.89 -5.21 -6.32
CA GLU A 48 -35.18 -3.94 -6.28
C GLU A 48 -33.76 -4.03 -6.91
N SER A 49 -33.56 -4.94 -7.87
CA SER A 49 -32.25 -5.23 -8.49
C SER A 49 -31.63 -4.03 -9.20
N GLU A 50 -32.43 -3.07 -9.66
CA GLU A 50 -31.94 -1.83 -10.29
C GLU A 50 -31.20 -0.90 -9.33
N HIS A 51 -31.41 -1.05 -8.02
CA HIS A 51 -30.71 -0.32 -6.97
C HIS A 51 -29.35 -0.93 -6.60
N LEU A 52 -29.03 -2.14 -7.10
CA LEU A 52 -27.76 -2.83 -6.83
C LEU A 52 -26.62 -2.27 -7.69
N LYS A 53 -26.26 -1.02 -7.43
CA LYS A 53 -25.12 -0.34 -8.04
C LYS A 53 -23.96 -0.27 -7.06
N GLU A 54 -22.75 -0.12 -7.58
CA GLU A 54 -21.55 -0.02 -6.77
C GLU A 54 -21.66 1.05 -5.68
N TYR A 55 -22.23 2.20 -6.02
CA TYR A 55 -22.46 3.30 -5.11
C TYR A 55 -23.40 2.92 -3.93
N SER A 56 -24.57 2.37 -4.22
CA SER A 56 -25.53 1.98 -3.18
C SER A 56 -24.98 0.91 -2.25
N ILE A 57 -24.25 -0.07 -2.80
CA ILE A 57 -23.60 -1.13 -2.03
C ILE A 57 -22.49 -0.55 -1.15
N ALA A 58 -21.72 0.41 -1.64
CA ALA A 58 -20.70 1.08 -0.85
C ALA A 58 -21.27 1.77 0.39
N LEU A 59 -22.38 2.47 0.24
CA LEU A 59 -23.06 3.18 1.33
C LEU A 59 -23.72 2.20 2.31
N GLU A 60 -24.56 1.31 1.82
CA GLU A 60 -25.47 0.51 2.66
C GLU A 60 -24.78 -0.73 3.27
N VAL A 61 -23.81 -1.33 2.57
CA VAL A 61 -23.12 -2.52 3.04
C VAL A 61 -21.78 -2.19 3.72
N PHE A 62 -21.03 -1.25 3.15
CA PHE A 62 -19.67 -0.95 3.61
C PHE A 62 -19.56 0.36 4.38
N GLY A 63 -20.67 1.04 4.68
CA GLY A 63 -20.73 2.26 5.48
C GLY A 63 -19.90 3.41 4.90
N ARG A 64 -19.81 3.49 3.56
CA ARG A 64 -19.16 4.61 2.89
C ARG A 64 -20.05 5.84 2.92
N HIS A 65 -19.44 7.02 2.89
CA HIS A 65 -20.17 8.28 2.84
C HIS A 65 -20.72 8.60 1.43
N GLU A 66 -21.65 9.52 1.34
CA GLU A 66 -22.25 9.98 0.08
C GLU A 66 -21.22 10.55 -0.92
N SER A 67 -20.02 10.91 -0.44
CA SER A 67 -18.86 11.29 -1.27
C SER A 67 -18.07 10.11 -1.84
N PHE A 68 -18.60 8.90 -1.75
CA PHE A 68 -17.96 7.70 -2.31
C PHE A 68 -17.76 7.84 -3.81
N ASP A 69 -16.51 7.72 -4.26
CA ASP A 69 -16.12 7.74 -5.65
C ASP A 69 -15.70 6.33 -6.10
N GLN A 70 -16.44 5.79 -7.07
CA GLN A 70 -16.26 4.44 -7.62
C GLN A 70 -14.92 4.27 -8.36
N ASP A 71 -14.32 5.35 -8.83
CA ASP A 71 -13.06 5.32 -9.58
C ASP A 71 -11.85 5.26 -8.65
N THR A 72 -11.97 5.84 -7.46
CA THR A 72 -10.91 5.89 -6.45
C THR A 72 -11.01 4.82 -5.36
N ASP A 73 -12.22 4.41 -4.95
CA ASP A 73 -12.43 3.34 -3.94
C ASP A 73 -13.04 2.09 -4.58
N SER A 74 -12.22 1.09 -4.80
CA SER A 74 -12.62 -0.19 -5.39
C SER A 74 -13.18 -1.21 -4.38
N ILE A 75 -13.58 -0.78 -3.17
CA ILE A 75 -14.02 -1.69 -2.07
C ILE A 75 -15.08 -2.68 -2.53
N VAL A 76 -16.11 -2.21 -3.25
CA VAL A 76 -17.23 -3.05 -3.70
C VAL A 76 -16.76 -4.10 -4.69
N ARG A 77 -15.92 -3.71 -5.68
CA ARG A 77 -15.36 -4.64 -6.68
C ARG A 77 -14.50 -5.71 -6.05
N VAL A 78 -13.66 -5.33 -5.09
CA VAL A 78 -12.79 -6.26 -4.35
C VAL A 78 -13.62 -7.23 -3.52
N GLN A 79 -14.60 -6.74 -2.77
CA GLN A 79 -15.45 -7.58 -1.92
C GLN A 79 -16.39 -8.47 -2.75
N ALA A 80 -16.87 -8.01 -3.91
CA ALA A 80 -17.64 -8.83 -4.83
C ALA A 80 -16.82 -10.00 -5.41
N ASN A 81 -15.53 -9.78 -5.73
CA ASN A 81 -14.64 -10.86 -6.16
C ASN A 81 -14.38 -11.88 -5.05
N ARG A 82 -14.22 -11.43 -3.81
CA ARG A 82 -14.08 -12.30 -2.64
C ARG A 82 -15.35 -13.11 -2.41
N LEU A 83 -16.51 -12.46 -2.50
CA LEU A 83 -17.80 -13.11 -2.35
C LEU A 83 -18.01 -14.20 -3.41
N ARG A 84 -17.67 -13.93 -4.69
CA ARG A 84 -17.75 -14.92 -5.78
C ARG A 84 -16.86 -16.14 -5.50
N LYS A 85 -15.63 -15.93 -5.07
CA LYS A 85 -14.71 -17.03 -4.71
C LYS A 85 -15.27 -17.85 -3.55
N LYS A 86 -15.76 -17.18 -2.51
CA LYS A 86 -16.29 -17.85 -1.32
C LYS A 86 -17.56 -18.67 -1.62
N LEU A 87 -18.45 -18.16 -2.47
CA LEU A 87 -19.60 -18.92 -2.97
C LEU A 87 -19.16 -20.15 -3.78
N ALA A 88 -18.16 -19.99 -4.66
CA ALA A 88 -17.63 -21.11 -5.44
C ALA A 88 -16.96 -22.18 -4.56
N GLU A 89 -16.27 -21.80 -3.49
CA GLU A 89 -15.69 -22.71 -2.50
C GLU A 89 -16.79 -23.43 -1.71
N TYR A 90 -17.81 -22.70 -1.24
CA TYR A 90 -18.94 -23.27 -0.55
C TYR A 90 -19.64 -24.34 -1.40
N TYR A 91 -19.96 -24.05 -2.66
CA TYR A 91 -20.64 -25.01 -3.56
C TYR A 91 -19.75 -26.14 -4.09
N LYS A 92 -18.43 -26.08 -3.88
CA LYS A 92 -17.51 -27.21 -4.09
C LYS A 92 -17.38 -28.11 -2.85
N GLY A 93 -17.65 -27.58 -1.66
CA GLY A 93 -17.50 -28.25 -0.38
C GLY A 93 -18.83 -28.48 0.34
N GLU A 94 -19.16 -27.61 1.29
CA GLU A 94 -20.31 -27.73 2.20
C GLU A 94 -21.67 -27.77 1.44
N GLY A 95 -21.82 -26.98 0.36
CA GLY A 95 -23.00 -26.90 -0.49
C GLY A 95 -22.91 -27.79 -1.76
N ALA A 96 -22.07 -28.85 -1.75
CA ALA A 96 -21.88 -29.68 -2.95
C ALA A 96 -23.17 -30.34 -3.41
N ASP A 97 -24.05 -30.75 -2.49
CA ASP A 97 -25.28 -31.43 -2.76
C ASP A 97 -26.52 -30.51 -2.81
N ASP A 98 -26.33 -29.17 -2.74
CA ASP A 98 -27.41 -28.21 -2.79
C ASP A 98 -28.04 -28.19 -4.19
N PRO A 99 -29.39 -28.22 -4.27
CA PRO A 99 -30.09 -28.26 -5.56
C PRO A 99 -30.04 -26.92 -6.31
N LEU A 100 -29.76 -25.83 -5.59
CA LEU A 100 -29.71 -24.46 -6.09
C LEU A 100 -28.33 -23.84 -5.76
N GLN A 101 -27.85 -22.97 -6.59
CA GLN A 101 -26.64 -22.20 -6.31
C GLN A 101 -26.87 -20.70 -6.53
N ILE A 102 -26.23 -19.88 -5.68
CA ILE A 102 -26.22 -18.42 -5.81
C ILE A 102 -24.98 -18.01 -6.61
N VAL A 103 -25.18 -17.39 -7.76
CA VAL A 103 -24.11 -16.93 -8.65
C VAL A 103 -24.16 -15.41 -8.78
N ILE A 104 -23.05 -14.72 -8.55
CA ILE A 104 -22.92 -13.28 -8.81
C ILE A 104 -22.05 -13.11 -10.06
N PRO A 105 -22.61 -12.73 -11.23
CA PRO A 105 -21.84 -12.62 -12.46
C PRO A 105 -20.71 -11.57 -12.37
N VAL A 106 -19.62 -11.78 -13.12
CA VAL A 106 -18.53 -10.81 -13.20
C VAL A 106 -19.03 -9.54 -13.87
N GLY A 107 -18.70 -8.38 -13.30
CA GLY A 107 -19.15 -7.07 -13.80
C GLY A 107 -20.56 -6.67 -13.37
N GLN A 108 -21.23 -7.49 -12.56
CA GLN A 108 -22.58 -7.22 -12.02
C GLN A 108 -22.63 -7.53 -10.53
N TYR A 109 -23.62 -6.96 -9.82
CA TYR A 109 -23.84 -7.20 -8.40
C TYR A 109 -25.18 -7.90 -8.12
N VAL A 110 -26.00 -8.11 -9.15
CA VAL A 110 -27.28 -8.80 -9.05
C VAL A 110 -27.04 -10.32 -9.02
N PRO A 111 -27.38 -11.02 -7.90
CA PRO A 111 -27.25 -12.46 -7.83
C PRO A 111 -28.29 -13.18 -8.69
N ARG A 112 -27.93 -14.35 -9.18
CA ARG A 112 -28.80 -15.29 -9.86
C ARG A 112 -28.90 -16.55 -9.03
N PHE A 113 -30.11 -17.13 -8.94
CA PHE A 113 -30.34 -18.41 -8.32
C PHE A 113 -30.51 -19.43 -9.44
N GLU A 114 -29.51 -20.28 -9.61
CA GLU A 114 -29.44 -21.22 -10.72
C GLU A 114 -29.56 -22.66 -10.20
N PRO A 115 -30.34 -23.57 -10.86
CA PRO A 115 -30.34 -24.98 -10.52
C PRO A 115 -28.91 -25.53 -10.72
N LYS A 116 -28.41 -26.27 -9.72
CA LYS A 116 -27.14 -26.93 -9.83
C LYS A 116 -27.30 -28.20 -10.64
N VAL A 117 -26.73 -28.23 -11.84
CA VAL A 117 -26.71 -29.45 -12.66
C VAL A 117 -25.73 -30.43 -11.99
N PRO A 118 -26.17 -31.65 -11.61
CA PRO A 118 -25.26 -32.64 -11.06
C PRO A 118 -24.09 -32.86 -12.05
N SER A 119 -22.88 -32.74 -11.57
CA SER A 119 -21.69 -33.05 -12.36
C SER A 119 -21.74 -34.56 -12.68
N ALA A 120 -22.21 -34.89 -13.86
CA ALA A 120 -22.10 -36.26 -14.37
C ALA A 120 -20.62 -36.61 -14.46
N ALA A 121 -20.26 -37.69 -13.83
CA ALA A 121 -18.94 -38.31 -13.94
C ALA A 121 -18.50 -38.35 -15.40
N SER A 122 -17.26 -37.92 -15.65
CA SER A 122 -16.64 -37.97 -16.98
C SER A 122 -16.82 -39.34 -17.59
N PRO A 123 -17.35 -39.48 -18.83
CA PRO A 123 -17.31 -40.75 -19.57
C PRO A 123 -15.87 -41.05 -20.01
N PRO A 124 -15.51 -42.36 -20.16
CA PRO A 124 -14.21 -42.77 -20.64
C PRO A 124 -14.01 -42.34 -22.09
N GLU A 125 -12.76 -42.03 -22.45
CA GLU A 125 -12.30 -41.71 -23.79
C GLU A 125 -12.74 -42.80 -24.78
N GLY A 126 -13.59 -42.44 -25.72
CA GLY A 126 -13.96 -43.23 -26.89
C GLY A 126 -13.72 -42.40 -28.13
N ASP A 127 -12.84 -42.93 -29.00
CA ASP A 127 -12.49 -42.42 -30.31
C ASP A 127 -13.70 -42.03 -31.15
N THR A 128 -13.69 -40.79 -31.69
CA THR A 128 -14.42 -40.45 -32.90
C THR A 128 -13.67 -39.37 -33.72
N PRO A 129 -13.83 -39.41 -35.07
CA PRO A 129 -12.81 -38.92 -35.96
C PRO A 129 -12.96 -37.43 -36.37
N HIS A 130 -11.79 -36.86 -36.58
CA HIS A 130 -11.43 -35.72 -37.42
C HIS A 130 -12.54 -34.85 -38.05
N GLN A 131 -12.71 -33.65 -37.49
CA GLN A 131 -13.03 -32.45 -38.26
C GLN A 131 -11.95 -31.36 -37.97
N THR A 132 -10.77 -31.53 -38.50
CA THR A 132 -9.70 -30.56 -38.49
C THR A 132 -9.35 -30.14 -39.90
N ALA A 133 -10.03 -29.18 -40.47
CA ALA A 133 -9.59 -28.60 -41.75
C ALA A 133 -9.84 -27.10 -41.93
N PHE A 134 -10.53 -26.38 -41.04
CA PHE A 134 -10.87 -24.97 -41.31
C PHE A 134 -10.12 -23.91 -40.48
N TRP A 135 -9.56 -24.31 -39.33
CA TRP A 135 -8.91 -23.36 -38.42
C TRP A 135 -7.39 -23.18 -38.61
N THR A 136 -6.74 -24.07 -39.34
CA THR A 136 -5.28 -24.04 -39.58
C THR A 136 -4.85 -22.97 -40.60
N ARG A 137 -5.71 -22.62 -41.57
CA ARG A 137 -5.35 -21.62 -42.60
C ARG A 137 -5.36 -20.18 -42.07
N GLN A 138 -6.20 -19.87 -41.07
CA GLN A 138 -6.30 -18.52 -40.53
C GLN A 138 -5.16 -18.14 -39.56
N LYS A 139 -4.62 -19.13 -38.85
CA LYS A 139 -3.48 -18.91 -37.94
C LYS A 139 -2.16 -18.72 -38.71
N SER A 140 -2.00 -19.33 -39.87
CA SER A 140 -0.79 -19.18 -40.69
C SER A 140 -0.69 -17.81 -41.33
N VAL A 141 -1.80 -17.20 -41.73
CA VAL A 141 -1.82 -15.85 -42.33
C VAL A 141 -1.55 -14.77 -41.27
N VAL A 142 -2.05 -14.94 -40.05
CA VAL A 142 -1.80 -13.97 -38.95
C VAL A 142 -0.35 -14.04 -38.46
N LEU A 143 0.24 -15.25 -38.46
CA LEU A 143 1.65 -15.42 -38.07
C LEU A 143 2.60 -14.83 -39.13
N ALA A 144 2.29 -14.98 -40.42
CA ALA A 144 3.07 -14.42 -41.52
C ALA A 144 2.98 -12.88 -41.54
N ALA A 145 1.82 -12.28 -41.23
CA ALA A 145 1.64 -10.84 -41.15
C ALA A 145 2.38 -10.23 -39.94
N LEU A 146 2.42 -10.93 -38.80
CA LEU A 146 3.18 -10.52 -37.62
C LEU A 146 4.69 -10.58 -37.86
N LEU A 147 5.20 -11.61 -38.54
CA LEU A 147 6.63 -11.72 -38.90
C LEU A 147 7.07 -10.63 -39.88
N THR A 148 6.25 -10.27 -40.88
CA THR A 148 6.56 -9.15 -41.79
C THR A 148 6.52 -7.80 -41.12
N CYS A 149 5.64 -7.56 -40.16
CA CYS A 149 5.63 -6.33 -39.37
C CYS A 149 6.88 -6.20 -38.47
N ILE A 150 7.31 -7.29 -37.85
CA ILE A 150 8.52 -7.30 -36.99
C ILE A 150 9.77 -7.04 -37.84
N THR A 151 9.90 -7.62 -39.04
CA THR A 151 11.04 -7.40 -39.93
C THR A 151 11.06 -5.95 -40.47
N LEU A 152 9.92 -5.34 -40.78
CA LEU A 152 9.83 -3.95 -41.20
C LEU A 152 10.19 -2.95 -40.09
N VAL A 153 9.82 -3.27 -38.83
CA VAL A 153 10.22 -2.45 -37.66
C VAL A 153 11.73 -2.59 -37.42
N PHE A 154 12.30 -3.77 -37.59
CA PHE A 154 13.76 -3.99 -37.42
C PHE A 154 14.58 -3.31 -38.53
N ILE A 155 14.09 -3.31 -39.76
CA ILE A 155 14.76 -2.62 -40.88
C ILE A 155 14.67 -1.09 -40.69
N ARG A 156 13.52 -0.55 -40.23
CA ARG A 156 13.39 0.88 -39.93
C ARG A 156 14.25 1.34 -38.74
N SER A 157 14.48 0.50 -37.75
CA SER A 157 15.38 0.82 -36.64
C SER A 157 16.85 0.81 -37.03
N ARG A 158 17.25 -0.02 -38.02
CA ARG A 158 18.64 -0.05 -38.53
C ARG A 158 18.96 1.10 -39.49
N VAL A 159 18.00 1.59 -40.25
CA VAL A 159 18.21 2.76 -41.16
C VAL A 159 18.31 4.08 -40.39
N ARG A 160 17.78 4.16 -39.16
CA ARG A 160 17.92 5.37 -38.30
C ARG A 160 19.26 5.49 -37.54
N GLN A 161 20.16 4.52 -37.64
CA GLN A 161 21.45 4.54 -36.93
C GLN A 161 22.61 5.15 -37.73
N HIS A 162 22.36 5.74 -38.91
CA HIS A 162 23.41 6.36 -39.74
C HIS A 162 23.26 7.86 -39.93
N GLU A 163 22.59 8.58 -39.05
CA GLU A 163 22.70 10.04 -39.01
C GLU A 163 23.76 10.40 -37.98
N THR A 164 24.95 10.75 -38.49
CA THR A 164 26.08 11.28 -37.76
C THR A 164 25.74 12.68 -37.25
N PHE A 165 25.57 12.80 -35.92
CA PHE A 165 25.56 14.10 -35.26
C PHE A 165 26.97 14.69 -35.18
N PRO A 166 27.16 16.01 -35.39
CA PRO A 166 28.44 16.66 -35.21
C PRO A 166 28.85 16.62 -33.73
N PRO A 167 30.17 16.67 -33.43
CA PRO A 167 30.67 16.53 -32.08
C PRO A 167 30.21 17.70 -31.21
N HIS A 168 29.36 17.41 -30.23
CA HIS A 168 29.05 18.35 -29.16
C HIS A 168 30.32 18.56 -28.30
N VAL A 169 30.74 19.81 -28.24
CA VAL A 169 31.72 20.31 -27.31
C VAL A 169 31.31 19.93 -25.90
N GLN A 170 32.08 19.07 -25.26
CA GLN A 170 31.99 18.82 -23.82
C GLN A 170 32.26 20.13 -23.09
N ARG A 171 31.22 20.84 -22.69
CA ARG A 171 31.29 21.76 -21.57
C ARG A 171 31.45 20.91 -20.32
N SER A 172 32.62 20.90 -19.76
CA SER A 172 32.86 20.48 -18.38
C SER A 172 31.88 21.24 -17.49
N ALA A 173 30.83 20.54 -17.04
CA ALA A 173 30.05 21.03 -15.94
C ALA A 173 30.96 21.01 -14.72
N THR A 174 31.47 22.16 -14.35
CA THR A 174 31.99 22.41 -13.02
C THR A 174 30.91 22.01 -12.05
N SER A 175 31.13 20.93 -11.32
CA SER A 175 30.34 20.57 -10.15
C SER A 175 30.47 21.75 -9.18
N THR A 176 29.43 22.56 -9.11
CA THR A 176 29.24 23.47 -7.99
C THR A 176 29.03 22.58 -6.78
N ASP A 177 30.06 22.41 -5.98
CA ASP A 177 29.96 21.90 -4.62
C ASP A 177 28.95 22.76 -3.86
N PHE A 178 27.73 22.29 -3.78
CA PHE A 178 26.82 22.76 -2.73
C PHE A 178 27.35 22.16 -1.44
N ALA A 179 28.05 22.94 -0.67
CA ALA A 179 28.47 22.61 0.68
C ALA A 179 27.19 22.31 1.49
N GLU A 180 26.94 21.04 1.79
CA GLU A 180 25.96 20.66 2.82
C GLU A 180 26.38 21.29 4.15
N PRO A 181 25.41 21.80 4.96
CA PRO A 181 25.75 22.40 6.25
C PRO A 181 26.45 21.39 7.14
N THR A 182 27.61 21.81 7.57
CA THR A 182 28.58 21.23 8.47
C THR A 182 28.09 20.12 9.40
N GLY A 183 28.61 18.90 9.23
CA GLY A 183 28.60 17.85 10.23
C GLY A 183 28.26 16.43 9.78
N LEU A 184 27.83 16.20 8.54
CA LEU A 184 27.59 14.87 8.04
C LEU A 184 28.83 14.30 7.36
N PRO A 185 29.30 13.09 7.72
CA PRO A 185 30.35 12.43 6.97
C PRO A 185 29.87 12.22 5.52
N ILE A 186 30.67 12.63 4.54
CA ILE A 186 30.44 12.40 3.11
C ILE A 186 30.66 10.89 2.86
N GLY A 187 29.60 10.10 3.02
CA GLY A 187 29.57 8.68 2.68
C GLY A 187 28.66 8.45 1.50
N ASP A 188 28.95 7.42 0.72
CA ASP A 188 28.09 7.05 -0.39
C ASP A 188 26.76 6.50 0.14
N GLU A 189 25.64 7.04 -0.31
CA GLU A 189 24.31 6.45 -0.07
C GLU A 189 24.16 5.21 -0.97
N ILE A 190 23.76 4.09 -0.39
CA ILE A 190 23.55 2.84 -1.13
C ILE A 190 22.08 2.43 -0.97
N ARG A 191 21.42 2.19 -2.10
CA ARG A 191 20.07 1.64 -2.16
C ARG A 191 20.03 0.47 -3.11
N ILE A 192 19.56 -0.69 -2.64
CA ILE A 192 19.52 -1.95 -3.38
C ILE A 192 18.11 -2.52 -3.31
N LEU A 193 17.52 -2.78 -4.48
CA LEU A 193 16.30 -3.58 -4.59
C LEU A 193 16.67 -5.06 -4.60
N THR A 194 16.36 -5.78 -3.55
CA THR A 194 16.73 -7.18 -3.45
C THR A 194 15.87 -8.04 -4.37
N GLY A 195 16.49 -9.00 -5.06
CA GLY A 195 15.83 -9.84 -6.05
C GLY A 195 15.41 -9.12 -7.35
N ALA A 196 15.68 -7.83 -7.51
CA ALA A 196 15.37 -7.08 -8.74
C ALA A 196 16.54 -7.11 -9.73
N ASN A 197 16.22 -7.12 -11.03
CA ASN A 197 17.21 -7.05 -12.11
C ASN A 197 17.23 -5.68 -12.84
N HIS A 198 16.52 -4.68 -12.31
CA HIS A 198 16.41 -3.34 -12.86
C HIS A 198 16.50 -2.31 -11.74
N SER A 199 16.90 -1.08 -12.09
CA SER A 199 16.88 0.07 -11.19
C SER A 199 15.50 0.70 -11.12
N TYR A 200 15.26 1.47 -10.07
CA TYR A 200 14.04 2.22 -9.84
C TYR A 200 14.38 3.59 -9.24
N VAL A 201 13.69 4.63 -9.67
CA VAL A 201 13.75 5.95 -9.04
C VAL A 201 12.46 6.14 -8.28
N ASP A 202 12.56 6.35 -6.97
CA ASP A 202 11.40 6.56 -6.11
C ASP A 202 10.82 7.98 -6.24
N ARG A 203 9.71 8.25 -5.60
CA ARG A 203 9.05 9.57 -5.61
C ARG A 203 9.90 10.67 -4.97
N ALA A 204 10.81 10.30 -4.08
CA ALA A 204 11.77 11.21 -3.49
C ALA A 204 12.96 11.52 -4.44
N GLY A 205 12.96 10.98 -5.66
CA GLY A 205 14.02 11.13 -6.64
C GLY A 205 15.27 10.31 -6.33
N LYS A 206 15.21 9.33 -5.42
CA LYS A 206 16.35 8.50 -5.03
C LYS A 206 16.46 7.27 -5.93
N LEU A 207 17.68 7.01 -6.42
CA LEU A 207 17.95 5.86 -7.27
C LEU A 207 18.19 4.60 -6.43
N TRP A 208 17.40 3.58 -6.68
CA TRP A 208 17.57 2.21 -6.19
C TRP A 208 18.22 1.35 -7.25
N SER A 209 19.35 0.73 -6.92
CA SER A 209 20.09 -0.15 -7.84
C SER A 209 19.45 -1.54 -7.91
N PRO A 210 19.69 -2.28 -9.01
CA PRO A 210 19.38 -3.70 -9.05
C PRO A 210 20.08 -4.47 -7.93
N ASP A 211 19.64 -5.70 -7.70
CA ASP A 211 20.22 -6.61 -6.71
C ASP A 211 21.70 -6.89 -6.99
N ARG A 212 22.55 -6.66 -6.01
CA ARG A 212 24.01 -6.82 -6.09
C ARG A 212 24.61 -7.08 -4.71
N PHE A 213 25.87 -7.54 -4.68
CA PHE A 213 26.66 -7.86 -3.47
C PHE A 213 26.09 -9.01 -2.65
N PHE A 214 25.23 -9.85 -3.20
CA PHE A 214 24.60 -10.95 -2.51
C PHE A 214 25.29 -12.29 -2.78
N SER A 215 25.08 -13.22 -1.85
CA SER A 215 25.33 -14.66 -2.04
C SER A 215 24.20 -15.47 -1.38
N GLY A 216 23.80 -16.54 -2.05
CA GLY A 216 22.68 -17.37 -1.61
C GLY A 216 21.29 -16.80 -1.89
N GLY A 217 20.27 -17.52 -1.41
CA GLY A 217 18.87 -17.18 -1.64
C GLY A 217 18.45 -17.17 -3.10
N GLN A 218 17.19 -16.89 -3.32
CA GLN A 218 16.59 -16.79 -4.66
C GLN A 218 15.83 -15.47 -4.82
N SER A 219 15.77 -14.96 -6.05
CA SER A 219 14.95 -13.81 -6.42
C SER A 219 13.49 -14.23 -6.54
N VAL A 220 12.60 -13.52 -5.87
CA VAL A 220 11.15 -13.71 -5.95
C VAL A 220 10.48 -12.41 -6.35
N ARG A 221 9.51 -12.48 -7.27
CA ARG A 221 8.70 -11.34 -7.69
C ARG A 221 7.24 -11.53 -7.32
N SER A 222 6.63 -10.47 -6.88
CA SER A 222 5.19 -10.41 -6.58
C SER A 222 4.46 -9.57 -7.63
N SER A 223 3.25 -10.01 -7.98
CA SER A 223 2.32 -9.27 -8.84
C SER A 223 1.40 -8.33 -8.04
N VAL A 224 1.63 -8.18 -6.74
CA VAL A 224 0.84 -7.30 -5.88
C VAL A 224 0.95 -5.86 -6.35
N GLN A 225 -0.19 -5.24 -6.63
CA GLN A 225 -0.24 -3.87 -7.14
C GLN A 225 -0.18 -2.84 -6.02
N HIS A 226 -0.87 -3.10 -4.91
CA HIS A 226 -0.97 -2.18 -3.79
C HIS A 226 -0.23 -2.71 -2.57
N ILE A 227 0.61 -1.86 -2.00
CA ILE A 227 1.31 -2.07 -0.72
C ILE A 227 0.92 -0.90 0.19
N TRP A 228 0.38 -1.20 1.36
CA TRP A 228 0.02 -0.19 2.34
C TRP A 228 1.27 0.47 2.94
N ARG A 229 1.13 1.68 3.45
CA ARG A 229 2.18 2.46 4.12
C ARG A 229 3.36 2.82 3.24
N THR A 230 3.16 2.85 1.91
CA THR A 230 4.13 3.39 0.96
C THR A 230 3.44 3.90 -0.29
N GLN A 231 4.03 4.91 -0.89
CA GLN A 231 3.69 5.41 -2.22
C GLN A 231 4.62 4.83 -3.30
N ASP A 232 5.64 4.06 -2.90
CA ASP A 232 6.62 3.41 -3.77
C ASP A 232 6.52 1.87 -3.72
N PRO A 233 5.39 1.27 -4.15
CA PRO A 233 5.18 -0.18 -4.07
C PRO A 233 6.22 -0.99 -4.84
N ASN A 234 6.90 -0.38 -5.82
CA ASN A 234 7.96 -1.03 -6.60
C ASN A 234 9.16 -1.48 -5.75
N ILE A 235 9.41 -0.82 -4.62
CA ILE A 235 10.45 -1.21 -3.66
C ILE A 235 10.17 -2.60 -3.07
N TYR A 236 8.88 -2.99 -3.00
CA TYR A 236 8.42 -4.20 -2.33
C TYR A 236 7.92 -5.31 -3.28
N ARG A 237 7.98 -5.09 -4.62
CA ARG A 237 7.54 -6.07 -5.62
C ARG A 237 8.55 -7.15 -5.92
N SER A 238 9.79 -6.98 -5.50
CA SER A 238 10.82 -8.01 -5.55
C SER A 238 11.37 -8.25 -4.16
N SER A 239 11.89 -9.44 -3.92
CA SER A 239 12.58 -9.79 -2.69
C SER A 239 13.63 -10.87 -2.96
N ARG A 240 14.63 -10.94 -2.10
CA ARG A 240 15.50 -12.11 -1.98
C ARG A 240 14.98 -12.98 -0.86
N GLN A 241 14.85 -14.29 -1.12
CA GLN A 241 14.30 -15.25 -0.17
C GLN A 241 15.22 -16.45 0.03
N GLY A 242 15.16 -17.05 1.21
CA GLY A 242 16.01 -18.18 1.62
C GLY A 242 17.04 -17.76 2.65
N ASP A 243 18.11 -18.55 2.80
CA ASP A 243 19.29 -18.15 3.54
C ASP A 243 20.25 -17.44 2.59
N PHE A 244 20.55 -16.18 2.88
CA PHE A 244 21.38 -15.33 2.03
C PHE A 244 22.15 -14.29 2.85
N ARG A 245 23.16 -13.72 2.22
CA ARG A 245 23.91 -12.59 2.79
C ARG A 245 24.23 -11.55 1.73
N TYR A 246 24.50 -10.34 2.18
CA TYR A 246 25.05 -9.22 1.43
C TYR A 246 26.42 -8.85 2.01
N ASP A 247 27.42 -8.70 1.15
CA ASP A 247 28.77 -8.25 1.48
C ASP A 247 28.97 -6.90 0.76
N ILE A 248 28.60 -5.79 1.40
CA ILE A 248 28.48 -4.48 0.78
C ILE A 248 29.74 -3.66 1.07
N PRO A 249 30.56 -3.30 0.06
CA PRO A 249 31.73 -2.47 0.28
C PRO A 249 31.33 -1.07 0.75
N LEU A 250 31.89 -0.62 1.87
CA LEU A 250 31.66 0.69 2.47
C LEU A 250 32.98 1.37 2.85
N LYS A 251 33.04 2.67 2.69
CA LYS A 251 34.10 3.48 3.26
C LYS A 251 34.05 3.45 4.80
N PRO A 252 35.19 3.61 5.50
CA PRO A 252 35.16 3.77 6.95
C PRO A 252 34.23 4.91 7.35
N GLY A 253 33.32 4.65 8.29
CA GLY A 253 32.31 5.63 8.70
C GLY A 253 31.25 5.01 9.57
N ILE A 254 30.31 5.84 10.02
CA ILE A 254 29.11 5.42 10.74
C ILE A 254 27.91 5.59 9.81
N TYR A 255 27.05 4.58 9.77
CA TYR A 255 25.93 4.54 8.86
C TYR A 255 24.60 4.28 9.60
N GLU A 256 23.52 4.70 8.98
CA GLU A 256 22.16 4.29 9.27
C GLU A 256 21.78 3.21 8.25
N LEU A 257 21.42 2.03 8.73
CA LEU A 257 20.93 0.91 7.91
C LEU A 257 19.41 0.84 8.01
N ARG A 258 18.74 0.80 6.88
CA ARG A 258 17.31 0.55 6.77
C ARG A 258 17.06 -0.72 5.98
N LEU A 259 16.30 -1.63 6.58
CA LEU A 259 15.89 -2.89 5.97
C LEU A 259 14.39 -2.80 5.67
N HIS A 260 14.03 -3.04 4.40
CA HIS A 260 12.68 -2.90 3.91
C HIS A 260 12.04 -4.27 3.69
N PHE A 261 10.86 -4.48 4.24
CA PHE A 261 10.10 -5.72 4.19
C PHE A 261 8.66 -5.47 3.77
N ALA A 262 8.05 -6.46 3.14
CA ALA A 262 6.60 -6.59 3.01
C ALA A 262 6.26 -8.08 2.90
N GLU A 263 5.31 -8.56 3.72
CA GLU A 263 4.79 -9.88 3.55
C GLU A 263 3.70 -9.87 2.48
N VAL A 264 3.96 -10.54 1.37
CA VAL A 264 3.09 -10.57 0.19
C VAL A 264 2.68 -11.99 -0.21
N PHE A 265 3.12 -12.98 0.56
CA PHE A 265 2.84 -14.40 0.29
C PHE A 265 2.01 -15.04 1.40
N TYR A 266 2.32 -14.78 2.67
CA TYR A 266 1.56 -15.25 3.84
C TYR A 266 0.57 -14.21 4.33
N GLY A 267 -0.58 -14.68 4.79
CA GLY A 267 -1.66 -13.87 5.33
C GLY A 267 -3.02 -14.49 5.04
N PRO A 268 -4.09 -14.08 5.75
CA PRO A 268 -5.42 -14.65 5.58
C PRO A 268 -5.98 -14.58 4.16
N GLU A 269 -5.49 -13.63 3.37
CA GLU A 269 -5.96 -13.34 2.00
C GLU A 269 -4.88 -13.57 0.95
N GLU A 270 -3.72 -14.12 1.35
CA GLU A 270 -2.59 -14.34 0.47
C GLU A 270 -2.53 -15.79 -0.06
N ILE A 271 -1.72 -16.00 -1.11
CA ILE A 271 -1.59 -17.32 -1.79
C ILE A 271 -1.09 -18.39 -0.82
N GLY A 272 -0.16 -18.06 0.08
CA GLY A 272 0.41 -18.97 1.05
C GLY A 272 -0.48 -19.24 2.25
N SER A 273 -1.62 -18.54 2.35
CA SER A 273 -2.49 -18.59 3.53
C SER A 273 -1.73 -18.34 4.84
N GLY A 274 -2.24 -18.82 5.98
CA GLY A 274 -1.59 -18.67 7.27
C GLY A 274 -1.78 -17.28 7.88
N GLY A 275 -0.92 -16.96 8.83
CA GLY A 275 -0.98 -15.73 9.62
C GLY A 275 0.36 -15.46 10.29
N GLU A 276 0.33 -14.82 11.43
CA GLU A 276 1.50 -14.60 12.28
C GLU A 276 2.20 -15.93 12.58
N GLY A 277 3.52 -15.94 12.61
CA GLY A 277 4.33 -17.15 12.78
C GLY A 277 4.56 -17.97 11.50
N SER A 278 3.94 -17.61 10.37
CA SER A 278 4.14 -18.33 9.10
C SER A 278 5.54 -18.15 8.52
N ARG A 279 6.24 -17.09 8.88
CA ARG A 279 7.62 -16.78 8.46
C ARG A 279 8.37 -16.12 9.62
N ILE A 280 9.26 -16.86 10.26
CA ILE A 280 10.13 -16.33 11.30
C ILE A 280 11.58 -16.39 10.82
N MET A 281 12.29 -15.28 10.93
CA MET A 281 13.66 -15.15 10.45
C MET A 281 14.54 -14.35 11.42
N THR A 282 15.86 -14.50 11.24
CA THR A 282 16.89 -13.75 11.97
C THR A 282 17.74 -12.96 10.98
N ALA A 283 18.09 -11.74 11.32
CA ALA A 283 19.07 -10.94 10.60
C ALA A 283 20.30 -10.64 11.48
N LYS A 284 21.48 -10.74 10.87
CA LYS A 284 22.76 -10.44 11.51
C LYS A 284 23.52 -9.38 10.74
N VAL A 285 24.24 -8.53 11.46
CA VAL A 285 25.17 -7.55 10.87
C VAL A 285 26.56 -7.78 11.45
N ASN A 286 27.56 -7.99 10.58
CA ASN A 286 28.95 -8.29 10.97
C ASN A 286 29.04 -9.43 12.02
N GLY A 287 28.19 -10.46 11.85
CA GLY A 287 28.10 -11.61 12.74
C GLY A 287 27.24 -11.43 14.00
N ASN A 288 26.88 -10.21 14.37
CA ASN A 288 26.04 -9.94 15.53
C ASN A 288 24.55 -9.97 15.14
N VAL A 289 23.72 -10.53 16.02
CA VAL A 289 22.27 -10.55 15.82
C VAL A 289 21.75 -9.11 15.86
N LEU A 290 21.06 -8.71 14.80
CA LEU A 290 20.44 -7.39 14.66
C LEU A 290 18.94 -7.46 14.88
N ILE A 291 18.32 -8.50 14.33
CA ILE A 291 16.90 -8.82 14.48
C ILE A 291 16.79 -10.30 14.80
N ASP A 292 16.09 -10.65 15.87
CA ASP A 292 15.85 -12.02 16.27
C ASP A 292 14.36 -12.36 16.25
N GLU A 293 14.03 -13.59 15.86
CA GLU A 293 12.65 -14.10 15.77
C GLU A 293 11.67 -13.15 15.06
N PHE A 294 12.09 -12.57 13.95
CA PHE A 294 11.32 -11.54 13.25
C PHE A 294 10.23 -12.12 12.37
N ASP A 295 9.01 -11.67 12.61
CA ASP A 295 7.83 -11.92 11.79
C ASP A 295 7.39 -10.63 11.09
N VAL A 296 7.56 -10.57 9.78
CA VAL A 296 7.19 -9.39 8.97
C VAL A 296 5.70 -9.07 9.07
N LEU A 297 4.85 -10.10 9.09
CA LEU A 297 3.39 -9.93 9.12
C LEU A 297 2.93 -9.32 10.45
N LEU A 298 3.47 -9.80 11.55
CA LEU A 298 3.20 -9.27 12.89
C LEU A 298 3.73 -7.84 13.03
N ASP A 299 4.97 -7.59 12.61
CA ASP A 299 5.63 -6.28 12.76
C ASP A 299 4.99 -5.18 11.89
N ALA A 300 4.60 -5.52 10.66
CA ALA A 300 3.91 -4.62 9.74
C ALA A 300 2.44 -4.37 10.14
N GLY A 301 1.85 -5.24 10.96
CA GLY A 301 0.43 -5.22 11.30
C GLY A 301 -0.47 -5.67 10.15
N GLY A 302 0.00 -6.59 9.31
CA GLY A 302 -0.76 -7.21 8.22
C GLY A 302 0.05 -7.46 6.95
N SER A 303 -0.53 -8.28 6.07
CA SER A 303 0.04 -8.54 4.75
C SER A 303 -0.04 -7.30 3.85
N ARG A 304 0.78 -7.29 2.79
CA ARG A 304 0.88 -6.18 1.82
C ARG A 304 1.08 -4.82 2.49
N THR A 305 1.84 -4.79 3.58
CA THR A 305 2.14 -3.58 4.32
C THR A 305 3.64 -3.39 4.34
N ALA A 306 4.11 -2.22 3.90
CA ALA A 306 5.51 -1.85 3.96
C ALA A 306 5.97 -1.75 5.41
N ASP A 307 7.08 -2.37 5.71
CA ASP A 307 7.72 -2.36 7.00
C ASP A 307 9.20 -2.00 6.85
N VAL A 308 9.65 -1.03 7.62
CA VAL A 308 11.04 -0.56 7.59
C VAL A 308 11.62 -0.66 9.00
N LYS A 309 12.75 -1.34 9.11
CA LYS A 309 13.53 -1.42 10.35
C LYS A 309 14.75 -0.51 10.23
N VAL A 310 14.96 0.35 11.20
CA VAL A 310 16.04 1.36 11.22
C VAL A 310 17.06 1.03 12.29
N PHE A 311 18.33 1.02 11.90
CA PHE A 311 19.46 0.75 12.78
C PHE A 311 20.51 1.83 12.64
N THR A 312 20.98 2.37 13.74
CA THR A 312 21.99 3.43 13.80
C THR A 312 23.34 2.91 14.30
N GLY A 313 24.38 3.66 14.09
CA GLY A 313 25.72 3.28 14.59
C GLY A 313 26.34 2.10 13.84
N ILE A 314 25.87 1.78 12.65
CA ILE A 314 26.39 0.69 11.81
C ILE A 314 27.73 1.13 11.20
N ALA A 315 28.73 0.25 11.25
CA ALA A 315 30.03 0.47 10.63
C ALA A 315 30.46 -0.76 9.81
N PRO A 316 31.26 -0.60 8.76
CA PRO A 316 31.83 -1.73 8.03
C PRO A 316 32.77 -2.53 8.95
N ALA A 317 32.96 -3.83 8.66
CA ALA A 317 33.90 -4.69 9.31
C ALA A 317 35.35 -4.32 8.92
N ALA A 318 36.35 -5.00 9.51
CA ALA A 318 37.75 -4.71 9.28
C ALA A 318 38.21 -4.91 7.81
N ASP A 319 37.48 -5.72 7.04
CA ASP A 319 37.70 -5.95 5.61
C ASP A 319 37.11 -4.84 4.70
N GLY A 320 36.51 -3.80 5.28
CA GLY A 320 35.89 -2.71 4.54
C GLY A 320 34.50 -3.05 3.96
N GLN A 321 33.86 -4.11 4.46
CA GLN A 321 32.55 -4.52 4.01
C GLN A 321 31.52 -4.50 5.14
N LEU A 322 30.26 -4.27 4.82
CA LEU A 322 29.13 -4.50 5.70
C LEU A 322 28.52 -5.84 5.36
N HIS A 323 28.61 -6.79 6.29
CA HIS A 323 28.04 -8.12 6.16
C HIS A 323 26.64 -8.14 6.75
N VAL A 324 25.60 -8.34 5.93
CA VAL A 324 24.21 -8.47 6.36
C VAL A 324 23.71 -9.85 5.99
N ALA A 325 23.46 -10.71 6.96
CA ALA A 325 23.05 -12.10 6.73
C ALA A 325 21.62 -12.34 7.23
N PHE A 326 20.85 -13.09 6.47
CA PHE A 326 19.50 -13.50 6.78
C PHE A 326 19.40 -15.02 6.81
N SER A 327 18.72 -15.55 7.83
CA SER A 327 18.48 -16.97 7.99
C SER A 327 17.03 -17.23 8.35
N SER A 328 16.46 -18.27 7.72
CA SER A 328 15.15 -18.78 8.07
C SER A 328 15.23 -19.50 9.42
N LEU A 329 14.36 -19.16 10.36
CA LEU A 329 14.32 -19.78 11.67
C LEU A 329 13.20 -20.82 11.76
N ARG A 330 11.99 -20.45 11.32
CA ARG A 330 10.79 -21.31 11.35
C ARG A 330 9.78 -20.90 10.27
N GLY A 331 9.07 -21.87 9.72
CA GLY A 331 8.07 -21.64 8.69
C GLY A 331 8.65 -21.33 7.32
N GLY A 332 8.22 -20.24 6.71
CA GLY A 332 8.68 -19.81 5.38
C GLY A 332 10.13 -19.30 5.37
N SER A 333 10.70 -19.21 4.18
CA SER A 333 12.06 -18.73 3.96
C SER A 333 12.21 -17.25 4.39
N ALA A 334 13.38 -16.87 4.93
CA ALA A 334 13.69 -15.47 5.19
C ALA A 334 13.49 -14.62 3.94
N THR A 335 13.10 -13.36 4.10
CA THR A 335 12.78 -12.46 2.98
C THR A 335 13.29 -11.04 3.26
N LEU A 336 13.68 -10.35 2.20
CA LEU A 336 14.06 -8.93 2.24
C LEU A 336 13.68 -8.29 0.91
N SER A 337 13.07 -7.09 0.94
CA SER A 337 12.65 -6.36 -0.26
C SER A 337 13.68 -5.33 -0.71
N ALA A 338 14.31 -4.62 0.23
CA ALA A 338 15.36 -3.64 -0.13
C ALA A 338 16.27 -3.33 1.06
N ILE A 339 17.47 -2.83 0.73
CA ILE A 339 18.48 -2.32 1.67
C ILE A 339 18.75 -0.85 1.35
N GLU A 340 18.69 0.01 2.37
CA GLU A 340 19.16 1.39 2.27
C GLU A 340 20.23 1.62 3.33
N ILE A 341 21.38 2.18 2.91
CA ILE A 341 22.50 2.53 3.77
C ILE A 341 22.79 4.01 3.54
N LEU A 342 22.69 4.78 4.61
CA LEU A 342 22.85 6.22 4.57
C LEU A 342 24.01 6.63 5.49
N PRO A 343 24.74 7.72 5.21
CA PRO A 343 25.65 8.31 6.18
C PRO A 343 24.92 8.59 7.48
N GLY A 344 25.42 8.06 8.60
CA GLY A 344 24.78 8.10 9.90
C GLY A 344 25.23 9.27 10.76
N LEU A 345 24.41 9.58 11.76
CA LEU A 345 24.77 10.46 12.87
C LEU A 345 25.22 9.58 14.04
N ARG A 346 26.23 10.01 14.78
CA ARG A 346 26.75 9.25 15.92
C ARG A 346 25.68 9.16 17.02
N GLY A 347 25.22 7.92 17.32
CA GLY A 347 24.25 7.64 18.37
C GLY A 347 22.82 8.13 18.10
N LYS A 348 22.52 8.59 16.89
CA LYS A 348 21.20 9.16 16.53
C LYS A 348 20.78 8.71 15.15
N GLN A 349 19.46 8.63 14.97
CA GLN A 349 18.84 8.51 13.67
C GLN A 349 18.84 9.87 12.94
N ARG A 350 18.85 9.84 11.62
CA ARG A 350 18.58 11.04 10.80
C ARG A 350 17.15 11.55 11.04
N PRO A 351 16.91 12.87 11.08
CA PRO A 351 15.55 13.40 11.15
C PRO A 351 14.67 12.87 10.02
N VAL A 352 13.42 12.57 10.33
CA VAL A 352 12.40 12.21 9.34
C VAL A 352 11.51 13.43 9.12
N ARG A 353 11.40 13.90 7.89
CA ARG A 353 10.56 15.02 7.48
C ARG A 353 9.70 14.60 6.31
N ILE A 354 8.39 14.71 6.46
CA ILE A 354 7.39 14.27 5.49
C ILE A 354 6.39 15.41 5.30
N THR A 355 6.09 15.74 4.05
CA THR A 355 4.91 16.56 3.69
C THR A 355 3.82 15.67 3.11
N THR A 356 2.61 16.18 2.97
CA THR A 356 1.51 15.47 2.29
C THR A 356 1.54 15.65 0.76
N ARG A 357 2.65 16.14 0.21
CA ARG A 357 2.87 16.34 -1.23
C ARG A 357 3.28 15.04 -1.91
N ASP A 358 3.02 14.93 -3.19
CA ASP A 358 3.48 13.80 -4.03
C ASP A 358 4.95 13.91 -4.46
N VAL A 359 5.58 15.05 -4.25
CA VAL A 359 6.95 15.37 -4.65
C VAL A 359 7.74 15.92 -3.47
N PRO A 360 9.10 15.80 -3.48
CA PRO A 360 9.93 16.40 -2.45
C PRO A 360 9.74 17.92 -2.37
N TYR A 361 9.96 18.47 -1.19
CA TYR A 361 9.89 19.90 -0.93
C TYR A 361 11.15 20.39 -0.19
N TYR A 362 11.65 21.55 -0.59
CA TYR A 362 12.69 22.27 0.13
C TYR A 362 12.07 23.49 0.79
N SER A 363 12.10 23.54 2.12
CA SER A 363 11.62 24.70 2.87
C SER A 363 12.60 25.88 2.75
N ASN A 364 12.12 27.07 3.11
CA ASN A 364 12.94 28.30 3.03
C ASN A 364 14.19 28.25 3.93
N ASP A 365 14.19 27.45 4.99
CA ASP A 365 15.37 27.17 5.83
C ASP A 365 16.26 26.06 5.24
N SER A 366 16.07 25.73 3.96
CA SER A 366 16.85 24.73 3.19
C SER A 366 16.77 23.31 3.74
N LEU A 367 15.72 22.96 4.48
CA LEU A 367 15.48 21.59 4.91
C LEU A 367 14.75 20.83 3.82
N TRP A 368 15.23 19.60 3.58
CA TRP A 368 14.58 18.68 2.65
C TRP A 368 13.46 17.89 3.33
N TRP A 369 12.32 17.84 2.68
CA TRP A 369 11.13 17.12 3.10
C TRP A 369 10.78 16.07 2.07
N ALA A 370 10.58 14.84 2.53
CA ALA A 370 10.13 13.74 1.69
C ALA A 370 8.66 13.94 1.24
N PRO A 371 8.28 13.33 0.12
CA PRO A 371 6.88 13.14 -0.23
C PRO A 371 6.14 12.35 0.86
N ASP A 372 4.82 12.36 0.77
CA ASP A 372 3.94 11.63 1.70
C ASP A 372 4.22 10.12 1.67
N ASP A 373 4.52 9.55 2.83
CA ASP A 373 4.84 8.13 2.99
C ASP A 373 4.46 7.62 4.39
N TYR A 374 4.55 6.31 4.64
CA TYR A 374 4.24 5.63 5.91
C TYR A 374 2.79 5.73 6.38
N PHE A 375 1.88 6.28 5.59
CA PHE A 375 0.49 6.46 5.98
C PHE A 375 -0.41 5.27 5.65
N LYS A 376 -1.53 5.22 6.37
CA LYS A 376 -2.66 4.33 6.07
C LYS A 376 -3.97 5.09 6.31
N GLY A 377 -4.84 5.09 5.29
CA GLY A 377 -6.12 5.80 5.33
C GLY A 377 -6.00 7.31 5.06
N GLY A 378 -7.13 7.99 5.20
CA GLY A 378 -7.26 9.39 4.84
C GLY A 378 -7.21 9.63 3.33
N GLN A 379 -7.44 10.87 2.95
CA GLN A 379 -7.36 11.35 1.57
C GLN A 379 -6.42 12.55 1.52
N MET A 380 -5.74 12.73 0.40
CA MET A 380 -4.94 13.92 0.13
C MET A 380 -5.80 14.93 -0.63
N SER A 381 -5.71 16.19 -0.26
CA SER A 381 -6.27 17.29 -1.04
C SER A 381 -5.24 18.40 -1.21
N SER A 382 -5.38 19.16 -2.30
CA SER A 382 -4.60 20.36 -2.57
C SER A 382 -5.51 21.57 -2.62
N SER A 383 -4.93 22.76 -2.37
CA SER A 383 -5.62 24.04 -2.44
C SER A 383 -4.70 25.06 -3.11
N ASP A 384 -5.29 25.84 -4.03
CA ASP A 384 -4.60 26.95 -4.69
C ASP A 384 -4.54 28.23 -3.82
N GLU A 385 -5.19 28.19 -2.65
CA GLU A 385 -5.16 29.32 -1.71
C GLU A 385 -3.78 29.39 -1.03
N THR A 386 -3.18 30.57 -1.04
CA THR A 386 -1.90 30.79 -0.37
C THR A 386 -2.09 30.87 1.14
N ALA A 387 -1.32 30.13 1.91
CA ALA A 387 -1.29 30.25 3.36
C ALA A 387 -0.75 31.64 3.76
N ILE A 388 -1.35 32.22 4.77
CA ILE A 388 -0.95 33.55 5.30
C ILE A 388 -0.08 33.40 6.55
N ASP A 389 0.73 34.40 6.83
CA ASP A 389 1.64 34.43 8.00
C ASP A 389 2.67 33.28 8.02
N THR A 390 3.20 32.91 6.86
CA THR A 390 4.27 31.92 6.74
C THR A 390 5.15 32.22 5.53
N ASP A 391 6.45 31.98 5.68
CA ASP A 391 7.41 32.04 4.59
C ASP A 391 7.40 30.74 3.73
N ASP A 392 6.88 29.63 4.28
CA ASP A 392 6.76 28.32 3.63
C ASP A 392 5.33 28.02 3.13
N ALA A 393 4.69 28.97 2.47
CA ALA A 393 3.30 28.85 2.04
C ALA A 393 3.04 27.60 1.18
N GLU A 394 3.99 27.23 0.33
CA GLU A 394 3.94 26.06 -0.54
C GLU A 394 3.86 24.73 0.24
N MET A 395 4.48 24.62 1.42
CA MET A 395 4.35 23.45 2.30
C MET A 395 2.90 23.16 2.66
N PHE A 396 2.09 24.20 2.77
CA PHE A 396 0.69 24.13 3.21
C PHE A 396 -0.33 24.00 2.07
N GLU A 397 0.10 23.87 0.81
CA GLU A 397 -0.81 23.67 -0.34
C GLU A 397 -1.53 22.32 -0.32
N THR A 398 -0.98 21.32 0.38
CA THR A 398 -1.57 19.99 0.50
C THR A 398 -1.86 19.63 1.94
N GLU A 399 -2.88 18.82 2.13
CA GLU A 399 -3.22 18.22 3.42
C GLU A 399 -3.64 16.75 3.25
N ARG A 400 -3.33 15.91 4.25
CA ARG A 400 -4.00 14.62 4.41
C ARG A 400 -5.11 14.80 5.44
N TRP A 401 -6.32 14.38 5.08
CA TRP A 401 -7.49 14.56 5.91
C TRP A 401 -8.33 13.30 6.02
N GLY A 402 -9.16 13.21 7.05
CA GLY A 402 -10.03 12.08 7.33
C GLY A 402 -9.67 11.36 8.61
N HIS A 403 -9.79 10.03 8.60
CA HIS A 403 -9.28 9.14 9.65
C HIS A 403 -8.07 8.40 9.07
N PHE A 404 -6.89 8.63 9.61
CA PHE A 404 -5.63 8.10 9.08
C PHE A 404 -4.58 7.93 10.17
N SER A 405 -3.54 7.17 9.83
CA SER A 405 -2.39 6.97 10.69
C SER A 405 -1.08 6.98 9.90
N TYR A 406 0.00 7.36 10.56
CA TYR A 406 1.37 7.19 10.09
C TYR A 406 2.10 6.20 10.98
N ALA A 407 2.85 5.25 10.41
CA ALA A 407 3.76 4.37 11.15
C ALA A 407 5.19 4.72 10.77
N ILE A 408 5.73 5.75 11.41
CA ILE A 408 7.05 6.31 11.10
C ILE A 408 8.12 5.40 11.71
N PRO A 409 9.00 4.78 10.90
CA PRO A 409 10.04 3.89 11.41
C PRO A 409 11.14 4.69 12.10
N VAL A 410 11.48 4.29 13.31
CA VAL A 410 12.52 4.93 14.11
C VAL A 410 13.36 3.90 14.88
N ALA A 411 14.64 4.21 15.07
CA ALA A 411 15.53 3.46 15.94
C ALA A 411 15.13 3.63 17.42
N PRO A 412 15.60 2.77 18.33
CA PRO A 412 15.41 2.98 19.77
C PRO A 412 15.95 4.35 20.21
N GLY A 413 15.17 5.08 21.02
CA GLY A 413 15.53 6.43 21.50
C GLY A 413 14.31 7.29 21.82
N HIS A 414 14.56 8.55 22.16
CA HIS A 414 13.52 9.53 22.40
C HIS A 414 13.43 10.52 21.25
N TYR A 415 12.22 10.93 20.92
CA TYR A 415 11.94 11.75 19.76
C TYR A 415 11.06 12.95 20.10
N THR A 416 11.25 14.02 19.34
CA THR A 416 10.32 15.15 19.25
C THR A 416 9.59 15.11 17.93
N ALA A 417 8.27 15.08 17.97
CA ALA A 417 7.42 15.26 16.79
C ALA A 417 6.96 16.71 16.67
N THR A 418 7.06 17.29 15.49
CA THR A 418 6.43 18.58 15.14
C THR A 418 5.40 18.32 14.07
N PHE A 419 4.17 18.71 14.36
CA PHE A 419 3.04 18.59 13.44
C PHE A 419 2.73 19.97 12.87
N TYR A 420 2.46 20.01 11.55
CA TYR A 420 2.10 21.20 10.82
C TYR A 420 0.66 21.06 10.32
N PHE A 421 -0.17 22.04 10.62
CA PHE A 421 -1.59 22.04 10.31
C PHE A 421 -2.00 23.35 9.64
N ILE A 422 -3.07 23.28 8.86
CA ILE A 422 -3.79 24.43 8.33
C ILE A 422 -5.28 24.09 8.21
N GLU A 423 -6.16 25.08 8.42
CA GLU A 423 -7.59 24.93 8.15
C GLU A 423 -7.98 25.71 6.91
N ARG A 424 -8.45 25.01 5.87
CA ARG A 424 -8.84 25.58 4.59
C ARG A 424 -10.31 25.37 4.21
N ARG A 425 -10.97 24.40 4.84
CA ARG A 425 -12.32 23.97 4.48
C ARG A 425 -13.42 24.77 5.15
N PHE A 426 -13.16 25.32 6.31
CA PHE A 426 -14.16 25.93 7.16
C PHE A 426 -14.02 27.46 7.27
N ASP A 427 -13.50 28.09 6.22
CA ASP A 427 -13.56 29.54 6.10
C ASP A 427 -15.01 30.00 5.90
N SER A 428 -15.36 31.13 6.51
CA SER A 428 -16.69 31.78 6.41
C SER A 428 -17.10 32.06 4.96
N ALA A 429 -16.14 32.26 4.06
CA ALA A 429 -16.37 32.51 2.63
C ALA A 429 -16.69 31.22 1.82
N ASN A 430 -16.39 30.03 2.35
CA ASN A 430 -16.60 28.75 1.68
C ASN A 430 -17.81 27.96 2.20
N ARG A 431 -18.62 28.52 3.10
CA ARG A 431 -19.81 27.85 3.67
C ARG A 431 -20.79 27.36 2.64
N ASP A 432 -20.90 28.03 1.49
CA ASP A 432 -21.90 27.74 0.47
C ASP A 432 -21.47 26.63 -0.52
N ARG A 433 -20.20 26.24 -0.54
CA ARG A 433 -19.68 25.22 -1.47
C ARG A 433 -19.75 23.78 -0.97
N TYR A 434 -19.84 23.60 0.34
CA TYR A 434 -19.93 22.29 0.97
C TYR A 434 -21.19 22.24 1.81
N SER A 435 -22.28 21.77 1.22
CA SER A 435 -23.62 21.70 1.83
C SER A 435 -23.78 20.62 2.91
N ASP A 436 -22.75 20.31 3.66
CA ASP A 436 -22.91 19.61 4.93
C ASP A 436 -23.29 20.64 6.01
N THR A 437 -24.56 21.06 5.94
CA THR A 437 -25.17 22.06 6.82
C THR A 437 -25.01 21.71 8.31
N ALA A 438 -24.90 20.42 8.66
CA ALA A 438 -24.71 19.96 10.03
C ALA A 438 -23.30 20.27 10.58
N SER A 439 -22.27 20.34 9.74
CA SER A 439 -20.89 20.62 10.17
C SER A 439 -20.60 22.11 10.24
N ALA A 440 -21.21 22.92 9.36
CA ALA A 440 -21.06 24.38 9.36
C ALA A 440 -21.69 25.04 10.59
N GLU A 441 -22.78 24.49 11.10
CA GLU A 441 -23.45 24.98 12.31
C GLU A 441 -22.73 24.65 13.62
N ARG A 442 -21.79 23.67 13.61
CA ARG A 442 -21.11 23.15 14.82
C ARG A 442 -19.67 23.63 15.01
N GLY A 443 -19.15 24.51 14.17
CA GLY A 443 -17.75 24.95 14.21
C GLY A 443 -16.78 24.04 13.47
N GLY A 444 -15.50 24.43 13.34
CA GLY A 444 -14.47 23.74 12.55
C GLY A 444 -14.16 22.30 12.97
N ARG A 445 -13.10 21.76 12.41
CA ARG A 445 -12.58 20.41 12.75
C ARG A 445 -12.19 20.35 14.23
N LEU A 446 -12.47 19.20 14.86
CA LEU A 446 -11.99 18.87 16.19
C LEU A 446 -11.45 17.44 16.16
N PHE A 447 -10.19 17.25 16.55
CA PHE A 447 -9.56 15.93 16.50
C PHE A 447 -8.49 15.75 17.56
N ASN A 448 -8.13 14.51 17.79
CA ASN A 448 -7.04 14.12 18.67
C ASN A 448 -5.91 13.47 17.86
N VAL A 449 -4.69 13.58 18.36
CA VAL A 449 -3.54 12.82 17.84
C VAL A 449 -3.02 11.91 18.94
N PHE A 450 -2.86 10.63 18.60
CA PHE A 450 -2.29 9.63 19.49
C PHE A 450 -0.92 9.20 18.96
N CYS A 451 -0.04 8.83 19.86
CA CYS A 451 1.21 8.16 19.54
C CYS A 451 1.27 6.85 20.34
N ASN A 452 1.35 5.72 19.64
CA ASN A 452 1.37 4.39 20.26
C ASN A 452 0.23 4.19 21.28
N GLY A 453 -0.99 4.62 20.92
CA GLY A 453 -2.20 4.54 21.74
C GLY A 453 -2.32 5.59 22.84
N LYS A 454 -1.29 6.43 23.09
CA LYS A 454 -1.33 7.51 24.07
C LYS A 454 -1.70 8.83 23.40
N ALA A 455 -2.71 9.54 23.89
CA ALA A 455 -3.08 10.86 23.37
C ALA A 455 -1.96 11.88 23.64
N ILE A 456 -1.43 12.46 22.57
CA ILE A 456 -0.35 13.46 22.60
C ILE A 456 -0.85 14.88 22.27
N LEU A 457 -1.90 15.00 21.46
CA LEU A 457 -2.65 16.25 21.24
C LEU A 457 -4.12 15.95 21.43
N ARG A 458 -4.82 16.79 22.18
CA ARG A 458 -6.24 16.64 22.48
C ARG A 458 -7.01 17.85 21.99
N GLU A 459 -8.20 17.59 21.42
CA GLU A 459 -9.17 18.63 21.06
C GLU A 459 -8.57 19.75 20.21
N VAL A 460 -7.76 19.37 19.20
CA VAL A 460 -7.16 20.33 18.27
C VAL A 460 -8.27 20.97 17.44
N ASP A 461 -8.44 22.29 17.62
CA ASP A 461 -9.43 23.13 16.92
C ASP A 461 -8.70 24.28 16.23
N LEU A 462 -8.39 24.10 14.93
CA LEU A 462 -7.56 25.02 14.15
C LEU A 462 -8.24 26.41 14.02
N ILE A 463 -9.55 26.43 13.79
CA ILE A 463 -10.30 27.71 13.68
C ILE A 463 -10.23 28.51 14.94
N LYS A 464 -10.45 27.85 16.08
CA LYS A 464 -10.42 28.51 17.39
C LYS A 464 -9.03 28.99 17.76
N GLU A 465 -7.99 28.24 17.41
CA GLU A 465 -6.62 28.48 17.83
C GLU A 465 -5.89 29.53 16.98
N VAL A 466 -6.01 29.42 15.64
CA VAL A 466 -5.27 30.29 14.72
C VAL A 466 -6.14 30.94 13.64
N GLY A 467 -7.36 30.46 13.44
CA GLY A 467 -8.25 30.95 12.37
C GLY A 467 -8.03 30.22 11.06
N ALA A 468 -8.86 30.57 10.05
CA ALA A 468 -8.77 29.98 8.72
C ALA A 468 -7.51 30.43 7.98
N ASN A 469 -6.99 29.51 7.15
CA ASN A 469 -5.86 29.74 6.24
C ASN A 469 -4.55 30.20 6.93
N ARG A 470 -4.42 29.93 8.23
CA ARG A 470 -3.23 30.21 9.03
C ARG A 470 -2.55 28.92 9.48
N PRO A 471 -1.24 28.76 9.24
CA PRO A 471 -0.46 27.64 9.71
C PRO A 471 -0.40 27.56 11.23
N MET A 472 -0.49 26.33 11.75
CA MET A 472 -0.28 26.02 13.14
C MET A 472 0.80 24.94 13.29
N LYS A 473 1.75 25.16 14.20
CA LYS A 473 2.76 24.15 14.57
C LYS A 473 2.48 23.65 15.99
N ARG A 474 2.54 22.34 16.19
CA ARG A 474 2.46 21.70 17.50
C ARG A 474 3.64 20.77 17.69
N ARG A 475 4.37 20.96 18.79
CA ARG A 475 5.57 20.19 19.13
C ARG A 475 5.31 19.33 20.37
N VAL A 476 5.65 18.04 20.27
CA VAL A 476 5.54 17.07 21.37
C VAL A 476 6.87 16.33 21.51
N SER A 477 7.44 16.37 22.71
CA SER A 477 8.74 15.73 23.02
C SER A 477 8.55 14.47 23.87
N GLY A 478 9.60 13.66 24.00
CA GLY A 478 9.62 12.46 24.83
C GLY A 478 8.78 11.31 24.22
N LEU A 479 8.67 11.25 22.91
CA LEU A 479 8.04 10.13 22.23
C LEU A 479 9.03 8.98 22.10
N GLU A 480 8.57 7.76 22.37
CA GLU A 480 9.34 6.54 22.25
C GLU A 480 8.71 5.61 21.21
N PRO A 481 9.51 4.83 20.45
CA PRO A 481 8.98 3.84 19.54
C PRO A 481 8.23 2.73 20.29
N ASN A 482 7.26 2.13 19.59
CA ASN A 482 6.62 0.90 20.05
C ASN A 482 7.57 -0.32 19.90
N ALA A 483 7.12 -1.51 20.28
CA ALA A 483 7.88 -2.76 20.16
C ALA A 483 8.30 -3.06 18.70
N GLN A 484 7.57 -2.54 17.72
CA GLN A 484 7.87 -2.69 16.29
C GLN A 484 8.86 -1.63 15.77
N GLY A 485 9.42 -0.77 16.63
CA GLY A 485 10.35 0.29 16.22
C GLY A 485 9.66 1.42 15.43
N LYS A 486 8.44 1.79 15.79
CA LYS A 486 7.66 2.80 15.08
C LYS A 486 7.02 3.80 16.03
N LEU A 487 6.93 5.05 15.58
CA LEU A 487 5.97 6.00 16.12
C LEU A 487 4.67 5.84 15.33
N LEU A 488 3.69 5.13 15.92
CA LEU A 488 2.36 4.99 15.32
C LEU A 488 1.53 6.22 15.71
N LEU A 489 1.43 7.16 14.79
CA LEU A 489 0.67 8.40 14.93
C LEU A 489 -0.72 8.21 14.35
N GLU A 490 -1.76 8.33 15.17
CA GLU A 490 -3.15 8.14 14.76
C GLU A 490 -3.90 9.48 14.89
N PHE A 491 -4.50 9.92 13.79
CA PHE A 491 -5.28 11.14 13.69
C PHE A 491 -6.76 10.78 13.72
N VAL A 492 -7.38 11.02 14.89
CA VAL A 492 -8.73 10.53 15.19
C VAL A 492 -9.68 11.73 15.28
N PRO A 493 -10.61 11.86 14.31
CA PRO A 493 -11.59 12.96 14.35
C PRO A 493 -12.59 12.76 15.50
N THR A 494 -12.92 13.87 16.18
CA THR A 494 -14.01 13.95 17.16
C THR A 494 -15.21 14.67 16.55
N ARG A 495 -14.95 15.68 15.71
CA ARG A 495 -15.93 16.42 14.93
C ARG A 495 -15.35 16.71 13.55
N SER A 496 -16.11 16.43 12.47
CA SER A 496 -15.66 16.52 11.10
C SER A 496 -14.43 15.62 10.85
N TYR A 497 -13.33 16.09 10.33
CA TYR A 497 -12.17 15.30 9.92
C TYR A 497 -10.91 15.79 10.64
N ALA A 498 -9.99 14.87 10.91
CA ALA A 498 -8.63 15.23 11.29
C ALA A 498 -7.86 15.70 10.05
N THR A 499 -6.77 16.43 10.23
CA THR A 499 -5.89 16.87 9.14
C THR A 499 -4.44 16.94 9.60
N VAL A 500 -3.50 16.88 8.65
CA VAL A 500 -2.09 17.22 8.82
C VAL A 500 -1.52 17.65 7.45
N THR A 501 -0.56 18.55 7.48
CA THR A 501 0.14 19.06 6.29
C THR A 501 1.56 18.50 6.21
N ALA A 502 2.27 18.46 7.33
CA ALA A 502 3.61 17.92 7.41
C ALA A 502 3.90 17.39 8.82
N ILE A 503 4.84 16.46 8.90
CA ILE A 503 5.31 15.84 10.15
C ILE A 503 6.84 15.84 10.14
N GLU A 504 7.44 16.35 11.20
CA GLU A 504 8.87 16.26 11.44
C GLU A 504 9.14 15.46 12.70
N ILE A 505 10.04 14.48 12.62
CA ILE A 505 10.50 13.67 13.75
C ILE A 505 12.01 13.88 13.92
N ILE A 506 12.40 14.41 15.06
CA ILE A 506 13.80 14.69 15.39
C ILE A 506 14.19 13.84 16.60
N PRO A 507 15.32 13.07 16.54
CA PRO A 507 15.83 12.39 17.72
C PRO A 507 16.30 13.41 18.76
N GLN A 508 16.02 13.12 20.05
CA GLN A 508 16.49 13.94 21.16
C GLN A 508 17.94 13.58 21.54
N ASP A 509 18.65 14.52 22.12
CA ASP A 509 19.90 14.23 22.81
C ASP A 509 19.58 13.47 24.10
N ASN A 510 20.27 12.36 24.32
CA ASN A 510 20.24 11.61 25.58
C ASN A 510 20.99 12.36 26.67
#